data_939b26d3a80bc30f328a9fd3e5e72a36
#
_entry.id   939b26d3a80bc30f328a9fd3e5e72a36
#
_cell.length_a   1.000
_cell.length_b   1.000
_cell.length_c   1.000
_cell.angle_alpha   90.00
_cell.angle_beta   90.00
_cell.angle_gamma   90.00
#
_symmetry.space_group_name_H-M   'P 1'
#
loop_
_entity.id
_entity.type
_entity.pdbx_description
1 polymer ?
#
loop_
_entity_poly.entity_id
_entity_poly.type
_entity_poly.pdbx_seq_one_letter_code
_entity_poly.pdbx_strand_id
1 'polypeptide(L)'
;MIPFNKPFLTGKEAHYIYQAVYSGKLSGNGLYTKMCQKFFEEHYGFKKALMTTSCTDALEMAAILCDVRPGDEVIAPSYTFVSTVLAFVRQGAKIVFCDSCEDNPNIDADKIESLITPRTKVIVPVHYAGVACDMDKIMDIANRHNILVVEDAAQAIDSYYKGRPLGSIGHLGCFSFHETKNIIAGEGGLLSINDDRFIRRSEIIWEKGTNRSEFFRGEVNKYGWVDTGSSFLPSELISAFLWAQIENMDMIQTRRKEIWQRYFQGLESLAANGCFNLPVIPEYATNNAHMFYIVCNSLEDRSKLIKHLKNNGILSVFHYLSLHRSEFYLKHPDSRPDNYQNTELAQVVNFDGSITDEEQVVGLNLPNCDRFADCLLRLPMYYELTDEEVTKIIDEIHSFYKKEI
;
A
#
# COMPACT_ATOMS: atom_id res chain seq x y z
N MET A 1 16.10 20.58 -11.54
CA MET A 1 14.72 20.07 -11.39
C MET A 1 14.72 19.09 -10.24
N ILE A 2 13.87 19.30 -9.26
CA ILE A 2 13.69 18.40 -8.10
C ILE A 2 12.77 17.28 -8.54
N PRO A 3 13.23 16.00 -8.60
CA PRO A 3 12.41 14.88 -9.00
C PRO A 3 11.39 14.55 -7.90
N PHE A 4 10.30 13.88 -8.27
CA PHE A 4 9.30 13.42 -7.30
C PHE A 4 9.84 12.33 -6.36
N ASN A 5 10.61 11.41 -6.90
CA ASN A 5 11.25 10.33 -6.17
C ASN A 5 12.66 10.07 -6.72
N LYS A 6 13.54 9.58 -5.87
CA LYS A 6 14.88 9.11 -6.23
C LYS A 6 15.23 7.90 -5.38
N PRO A 7 15.46 6.73 -5.97
CA PRO A 7 15.94 5.57 -5.25
C PRO A 7 17.27 5.87 -4.55
N PHE A 8 17.36 5.54 -3.27
CA PHE A 8 18.59 5.72 -2.50
C PHE A 8 19.36 4.39 -2.42
N LEU A 9 20.66 4.44 -2.69
CA LEU A 9 21.58 3.32 -2.56
C LEU A 9 22.49 3.54 -1.35
N THR A 10 22.57 2.53 -0.49
CA THR A 10 23.41 2.54 0.72
C THR A 10 24.89 2.31 0.41
N GLY A 11 25.18 1.82 -0.82
CA GLY A 11 26.52 1.49 -1.31
C GLY A 11 26.92 0.01 -1.15
N LYS A 12 26.10 -0.81 -0.46
CA LYS A 12 26.40 -2.25 -0.28
C LYS A 12 25.60 -3.16 -1.22
N GLU A 13 24.61 -2.65 -1.94
CA GLU A 13 23.69 -3.45 -2.76
C GLU A 13 24.45 -4.28 -3.80
N ALA A 14 25.34 -3.65 -4.57
CA ALA A 14 26.12 -4.34 -5.58
C ALA A 14 27.09 -5.37 -4.97
N HIS A 15 27.63 -5.11 -3.77
CA HIS A 15 28.50 -6.03 -3.05
C HIS A 15 27.74 -7.30 -2.64
N TYR A 16 26.54 -7.17 -2.07
CA TYR A 16 25.74 -8.33 -1.66
C TYR A 16 25.21 -9.12 -2.85
N ILE A 17 24.82 -8.44 -3.95
CA ILE A 17 24.50 -9.11 -5.21
C ILE A 17 25.70 -9.94 -5.71
N TYR A 18 26.88 -9.36 -5.70
CA TYR A 18 28.11 -10.08 -6.07
C TYR A 18 28.33 -11.32 -5.21
N GLN A 19 28.19 -11.21 -3.88
CA GLN A 19 28.29 -12.34 -2.97
C GLN A 19 27.23 -13.41 -3.23
N ALA A 20 25.97 -13.01 -3.53
CA ALA A 20 24.91 -13.94 -3.89
C ALA A 20 25.29 -14.76 -5.15
N VAL A 21 25.83 -14.09 -6.17
CA VAL A 21 26.31 -14.75 -7.41
C VAL A 21 27.42 -15.76 -7.09
N TYR A 22 28.42 -15.38 -6.29
CA TYR A 22 29.55 -16.25 -5.93
C TYR A 22 29.17 -17.43 -5.02
N SER A 23 28.08 -17.31 -4.26
CA SER A 23 27.56 -18.40 -3.43
C SER A 23 27.05 -19.60 -4.26
N GLY A 24 26.82 -19.40 -5.57
CA GLY A 24 26.28 -20.41 -6.48
C GLY A 24 24.77 -20.68 -6.30
N LYS A 25 24.09 -19.98 -5.39
CA LYS A 25 22.63 -20.07 -5.18
C LYS A 25 21.98 -18.80 -5.65
N LEU A 26 21.41 -18.80 -6.87
CA LEU A 26 20.76 -17.63 -7.48
C LEU A 26 19.24 -17.65 -7.37
N SER A 27 18.66 -18.87 -7.33
CA SER A 27 17.22 -19.04 -7.13
C SER A 27 16.83 -18.69 -5.70
N GLY A 28 15.59 -18.29 -5.48
CA GLY A 28 15.08 -17.90 -4.17
C GLY A 28 15.25 -18.94 -3.05
N ASN A 29 14.94 -18.53 -1.83
CA ASN A 29 15.10 -19.31 -0.61
C ASN A 29 16.57 -19.69 -0.31
N GLY A 30 17.50 -18.81 -0.64
CA GLY A 30 18.92 -18.92 -0.29
C GLY A 30 19.28 -18.16 0.99
N LEU A 31 20.53 -17.72 1.09
CA LEU A 31 21.05 -17.02 2.26
C LEU A 31 20.34 -15.70 2.52
N TYR A 32 20.31 -14.80 1.52
CA TYR A 32 19.75 -13.46 1.68
C TYR A 32 18.24 -13.47 1.85
N THR A 33 17.53 -14.37 1.16
CA THR A 33 16.10 -14.57 1.39
C THR A 33 15.83 -14.92 2.85
N LYS A 34 16.59 -15.87 3.41
CA LYS A 34 16.44 -16.30 4.81
C LYS A 34 16.83 -15.20 5.79
N MET A 35 17.87 -14.42 5.50
CA MET A 35 18.29 -13.30 6.34
C MET A 35 17.18 -12.23 6.40
N CYS A 36 16.61 -11.85 5.27
CA CYS A 36 15.49 -10.91 5.22
C CYS A 36 14.27 -11.44 5.99
N GLN A 37 13.85 -12.69 5.72
CA GLN A 37 12.70 -13.30 6.39
C GLN A 37 12.90 -13.34 7.91
N LYS A 38 14.07 -13.81 8.35
CA LYS A 38 14.42 -13.86 9.77
C LYS A 38 14.40 -12.47 10.41
N PHE A 39 14.95 -11.45 9.75
CA PHE A 39 14.91 -10.08 10.25
C PHE A 39 13.46 -9.62 10.49
N PHE A 40 12.57 -9.81 9.53
CA PHE A 40 11.17 -9.41 9.67
C PHE A 40 10.42 -10.19 10.74
N GLU A 41 10.69 -11.50 10.87
CA GLU A 41 10.15 -12.35 11.93
C GLU A 41 10.58 -11.87 13.32
N GLU A 42 11.89 -11.62 13.52
CA GLU A 42 12.45 -11.23 14.82
C GLU A 42 12.18 -9.77 15.18
N HIS A 43 12.25 -8.86 14.20
CA HIS A 43 12.11 -7.42 14.45
C HIS A 43 10.65 -6.98 14.64
N TYR A 44 9.73 -7.54 13.84
CA TYR A 44 8.30 -7.19 13.88
C TYR A 44 7.42 -8.24 14.56
N GLY A 45 8.00 -9.37 14.95
CA GLY A 45 7.27 -10.43 15.64
C GLY A 45 6.28 -11.20 14.74
N PHE A 46 6.47 -11.20 13.42
CA PHE A 46 5.66 -12.03 12.53
C PHE A 46 5.91 -13.51 12.83
N LYS A 47 4.87 -14.32 12.86
CA LYS A 47 5.03 -15.76 13.08
C LYS A 47 5.77 -16.44 11.92
N LYS A 48 5.57 -15.92 10.71
CA LYS A 48 6.26 -16.30 9.49
C LYS A 48 6.32 -15.14 8.53
N ALA A 49 7.46 -14.99 7.85
CA ALA A 49 7.65 -14.02 6.78
C ALA A 49 8.11 -14.76 5.51
N LEU A 50 7.49 -14.47 4.38
CA LEU A 50 7.86 -15.01 3.07
C LEU A 50 8.12 -13.87 2.10
N MET A 51 9.36 -13.78 1.60
CA MET A 51 9.73 -12.82 0.56
C MET A 51 9.03 -13.15 -0.74
N THR A 52 8.49 -12.14 -1.42
CA THR A 52 7.81 -12.29 -2.73
C THR A 52 8.44 -11.38 -3.78
N THR A 53 8.15 -11.62 -5.06
CA THR A 53 8.68 -10.81 -6.16
C THR A 53 8.06 -9.42 -6.21
N SER A 54 6.88 -9.24 -5.61
CA SER A 54 6.20 -7.95 -5.45
C SER A 54 5.19 -8.01 -4.30
N CYS A 55 4.70 -6.85 -3.84
CA CYS A 55 3.54 -6.80 -2.93
C CYS A 55 2.28 -7.36 -3.58
N THR A 56 2.13 -7.21 -4.89
CA THR A 56 1.03 -7.81 -5.64
C THR A 56 1.01 -9.32 -5.48
N ASP A 57 2.17 -9.97 -5.57
CA ASP A 57 2.31 -11.41 -5.33
C ASP A 57 1.99 -11.79 -3.88
N ALA A 58 2.38 -10.96 -2.90
CA ALA A 58 2.00 -11.19 -1.51
C ALA A 58 0.48 -11.14 -1.31
N LEU A 59 -0.20 -10.16 -1.94
CA LEU A 59 -1.66 -10.07 -1.94
C LEU A 59 -2.32 -11.25 -2.65
N GLU A 60 -1.76 -11.71 -3.79
CA GLU A 60 -2.25 -12.90 -4.50
C GLU A 60 -2.11 -14.17 -3.65
N MET A 61 -0.99 -14.33 -2.95
CA MET A 61 -0.81 -15.40 -1.97
C MET A 61 -1.85 -15.32 -0.85
N ALA A 62 -2.09 -14.11 -0.32
CA ALA A 62 -3.08 -13.89 0.72
C ALA A 62 -4.50 -14.25 0.24
N ALA A 63 -4.88 -13.88 -0.99
CA ALA A 63 -6.17 -14.24 -1.57
C ALA A 63 -6.36 -15.77 -1.69
N ILE A 64 -5.32 -16.50 -2.12
CA ILE A 64 -5.32 -17.96 -2.18
C ILE A 64 -5.37 -18.57 -0.77
N LEU A 65 -4.61 -18.03 0.20
CA LEU A 65 -4.60 -18.51 1.59
C LEU A 65 -5.95 -18.33 2.27
N CYS A 66 -6.62 -17.22 2.01
CA CYS A 66 -7.97 -16.96 2.50
C CYS A 66 -9.03 -17.84 1.83
N ASP A 67 -8.67 -18.71 0.88
CA ASP A 67 -9.57 -19.57 0.12
C ASP A 67 -10.72 -18.77 -0.53
N VAL A 68 -10.37 -17.63 -1.12
CA VAL A 68 -11.32 -16.77 -1.84
C VAL A 68 -11.76 -17.47 -3.12
N ARG A 69 -13.05 -17.50 -3.38
CA ARG A 69 -13.69 -18.21 -4.49
C ARG A 69 -14.62 -17.28 -5.28
N PRO A 70 -14.98 -17.66 -6.51
CA PRO A 70 -15.97 -16.92 -7.28
C PRO A 70 -17.26 -16.66 -6.50
N GLY A 71 -17.64 -15.37 -6.40
CA GLY A 71 -18.83 -14.93 -5.68
C GLY A 71 -18.62 -14.55 -4.22
N ASP A 72 -17.47 -14.86 -3.62
CA ASP A 72 -17.09 -14.30 -2.31
C ASP A 72 -16.93 -12.79 -2.42
N GLU A 73 -17.23 -12.08 -1.35
CA GLU A 73 -17.09 -10.62 -1.27
C GLU A 73 -15.86 -10.21 -0.45
N VAL A 74 -15.17 -9.18 -0.95
CA VAL A 74 -13.99 -8.60 -0.30
C VAL A 74 -14.22 -7.11 -0.11
N ILE A 75 -14.17 -6.64 1.14
CA ILE A 75 -14.31 -5.22 1.49
C ILE A 75 -12.93 -4.55 1.47
N ALA A 76 -12.81 -3.47 0.70
CA ALA A 76 -11.57 -2.68 0.59
C ALA A 76 -11.89 -1.19 0.38
N PRO A 77 -10.97 -0.25 0.70
CA PRO A 77 -11.16 1.15 0.34
C PRO A 77 -11.12 1.32 -1.18
N SER A 78 -11.87 2.28 -1.70
CA SER A 78 -11.81 2.58 -3.13
C SER A 78 -10.61 3.46 -3.50
N TYR A 79 -10.14 4.30 -2.58
CA TYR A 79 -8.97 5.13 -2.80
C TYR A 79 -7.69 4.36 -2.43
N THR A 80 -7.24 3.50 -3.34
CA THR A 80 -6.04 2.68 -3.18
C THR A 80 -5.42 2.33 -4.52
N PHE A 81 -4.25 1.68 -4.49
CA PHE A 81 -3.64 1.11 -5.68
C PHE A 81 -4.39 -0.15 -6.11
N VAL A 82 -4.45 -0.38 -7.43
CA VAL A 82 -5.24 -1.47 -8.01
C VAL A 82 -4.87 -2.86 -7.47
N SER A 83 -3.61 -3.11 -7.10
CA SER A 83 -3.15 -4.41 -6.60
C SER A 83 -3.88 -4.86 -5.32
N THR A 84 -4.32 -3.91 -4.48
CA THR A 84 -5.09 -4.20 -3.26
C THR A 84 -6.28 -5.09 -3.53
N VAL A 85 -7.00 -4.86 -4.63
CA VAL A 85 -8.22 -5.61 -4.98
C VAL A 85 -8.00 -6.60 -6.13
N LEU A 86 -7.07 -6.33 -7.05
CA LEU A 86 -6.79 -7.17 -8.21
C LEU A 86 -6.49 -8.62 -7.82
N ALA A 87 -5.74 -8.82 -6.75
CA ALA A 87 -5.38 -10.13 -6.23
C ALA A 87 -6.62 -10.99 -5.93
N PHE A 88 -7.64 -10.38 -5.36
CA PHE A 88 -8.92 -11.05 -5.01
C PHE A 88 -9.83 -11.19 -6.22
N VAL A 89 -9.90 -10.20 -7.10
CA VAL A 89 -10.63 -10.28 -8.38
C VAL A 89 -10.13 -11.46 -9.22
N ARG A 90 -8.83 -11.73 -9.23
CA ARG A 90 -8.24 -12.89 -9.92
C ARG A 90 -8.72 -14.24 -9.36
N GLN A 91 -9.15 -14.28 -8.10
CA GLN A 91 -9.80 -15.47 -7.50
C GLN A 91 -11.32 -15.49 -7.73
N GLY A 92 -11.87 -14.50 -8.43
CA GLY A 92 -13.29 -14.37 -8.73
C GLY A 92 -14.11 -13.66 -7.65
N ALA A 93 -13.46 -12.96 -6.74
CA ALA A 93 -14.13 -12.16 -5.72
C ALA A 93 -14.88 -10.98 -6.33
N LYS A 94 -15.97 -10.60 -5.67
CA LYS A 94 -16.70 -9.36 -5.85
C LYS A 94 -16.17 -8.32 -4.87
N ILE A 95 -15.82 -7.13 -5.35
CA ILE A 95 -15.24 -6.08 -4.52
C ILE A 95 -16.34 -5.16 -4.00
N VAL A 96 -16.45 -5.10 -2.68
CA VAL A 96 -17.32 -4.18 -1.96
C VAL A 96 -16.49 -2.99 -1.53
N PHE A 97 -16.62 -1.87 -2.21
CA PHE A 97 -15.87 -0.69 -1.85
C PHE A 97 -16.45 0.02 -0.63
N CYS A 98 -15.57 0.34 0.31
CA CYS A 98 -15.84 1.18 1.47
C CYS A 98 -15.24 2.57 1.23
N ASP A 99 -15.88 3.60 1.75
CA ASP A 99 -15.38 4.97 1.69
C ASP A 99 -14.17 5.17 2.61
N SER A 100 -13.41 6.22 2.36
CA SER A 100 -12.34 6.67 3.26
C SER A 100 -12.89 7.46 4.45
N CYS A 101 -12.06 7.64 5.47
CA CYS A 101 -12.32 8.59 6.54
C CYS A 101 -12.45 10.02 5.97
N GLU A 102 -13.08 10.91 6.73
CA GLU A 102 -13.21 12.30 6.30
C GLU A 102 -11.87 13.05 6.32
N ASP A 103 -11.03 12.78 7.31
CA ASP A 103 -9.79 13.51 7.58
C ASP A 103 -8.52 12.84 7.04
N ASN A 104 -8.60 11.56 6.65
CA ASN A 104 -7.47 10.81 6.10
C ASN A 104 -7.90 9.74 5.09
N PRO A 105 -7.02 9.31 4.16
CA PRO A 105 -7.37 8.37 3.09
C PRO A 105 -7.63 6.91 3.51
N ASN A 106 -7.43 6.55 4.78
CA ASN A 106 -7.67 5.19 5.25
C ASN A 106 -9.16 4.83 5.17
N ILE A 107 -9.43 3.52 5.11
CA ILE A 107 -10.81 3.00 5.14
C ILE A 107 -11.55 3.47 6.40
N ASP A 108 -12.79 3.94 6.23
CA ASP A 108 -13.65 4.30 7.34
C ASP A 108 -14.18 3.05 8.04
N ALA A 109 -13.59 2.72 9.19
CA ALA A 109 -13.94 1.54 9.95
C ALA A 109 -15.40 1.56 10.45
N ASP A 110 -16.01 2.74 10.59
CA ASP A 110 -17.42 2.87 11.01
C ASP A 110 -18.41 2.40 9.93
N LYS A 111 -17.99 2.42 8.66
CA LYS A 111 -18.83 2.02 7.54
C LYS A 111 -18.71 0.52 7.22
N ILE A 112 -17.67 -0.18 7.68
CA ILE A 112 -17.38 -1.57 7.29
C ILE A 112 -18.52 -2.51 7.65
N GLU A 113 -19.05 -2.44 8.87
CA GLU A 113 -20.04 -3.41 9.36
C GLU A 113 -21.33 -3.39 8.54
N SER A 114 -21.74 -2.21 8.06
CA SER A 114 -22.93 -2.07 7.21
C SER A 114 -22.80 -2.68 5.80
N LEU A 115 -21.56 -2.97 5.38
CA LEU A 115 -21.25 -3.56 4.07
C LEU A 115 -21.15 -5.09 4.13
N ILE A 116 -21.19 -5.69 5.33
CA ILE A 116 -21.03 -7.13 5.51
C ILE A 116 -22.28 -7.87 5.06
N THR A 117 -22.07 -8.91 4.26
CA THR A 117 -23.09 -9.88 3.84
C THR A 117 -22.64 -11.30 4.21
N PRO A 118 -23.50 -12.31 4.09
CA PRO A 118 -23.08 -13.70 4.27
C PRO A 118 -21.99 -14.20 3.31
N ARG A 119 -21.67 -13.44 2.25
CA ARG A 119 -20.60 -13.73 1.30
C ARG A 119 -19.29 -13.01 1.62
N THR A 120 -19.29 -12.10 2.56
CA THR A 120 -18.07 -11.35 2.93
C THR A 120 -17.03 -12.29 3.54
N LYS A 121 -15.89 -12.40 2.89
CA LYS A 121 -14.81 -13.32 3.24
C LYS A 121 -13.60 -12.64 3.85
N VAL A 122 -13.25 -11.45 3.31
CA VAL A 122 -12.03 -10.73 3.67
C VAL A 122 -12.29 -9.23 3.78
N ILE A 123 -11.66 -8.58 4.75
CA ILE A 123 -11.50 -7.13 4.80
C ILE A 123 -10.03 -6.81 4.53
N VAL A 124 -9.77 -5.86 3.61
CA VAL A 124 -8.42 -5.44 3.23
C VAL A 124 -8.23 -3.96 3.58
N PRO A 125 -7.85 -3.62 4.83
CA PRO A 125 -7.45 -2.27 5.15
C PRO A 125 -6.12 -1.93 4.48
N VAL A 126 -6.01 -0.69 3.97
CA VAL A 126 -4.77 -0.14 3.40
C VAL A 126 -4.23 0.93 4.33
N HIS A 127 -3.01 0.75 4.81
CA HIS A 127 -2.34 1.73 5.68
C HIS A 127 -1.73 2.84 4.83
N TYR A 128 -2.59 3.76 4.37
CA TYR A 128 -2.21 4.81 3.44
C TYR A 128 -1.13 5.73 4.04
N ALA A 129 -0.12 6.06 3.24
CA ALA A 129 1.04 6.87 3.63
C ALA A 129 1.83 6.31 4.84
N GLY A 130 1.64 5.03 5.17
CA GLY A 130 2.22 4.40 6.36
C GLY A 130 1.52 4.74 7.66
N VAL A 131 0.32 5.32 7.60
CA VAL A 131 -0.51 5.64 8.77
C VAL A 131 -1.53 4.53 8.99
N ALA A 132 -1.64 4.05 10.23
CA ALA A 132 -2.52 2.95 10.57
C ALA A 132 -4.01 3.26 10.35
N CYS A 133 -4.76 2.28 9.80
CA CYS A 133 -6.21 2.22 9.98
C CYS A 133 -6.57 1.97 11.45
N ASP A 134 -7.82 2.19 11.87
CA ASP A 134 -8.30 1.79 13.20
C ASP A 134 -8.42 0.26 13.28
N MET A 135 -7.28 -0.37 13.58
CA MET A 135 -7.17 -1.83 13.54
C MET A 135 -7.93 -2.53 14.66
N ASP A 136 -8.08 -1.90 15.84
CA ASP A 136 -8.86 -2.53 16.92
C ASP A 136 -10.33 -2.65 16.50
N LYS A 137 -10.89 -1.61 15.87
CA LYS A 137 -12.27 -1.62 15.37
C LYS A 137 -12.45 -2.60 14.22
N ILE A 138 -11.52 -2.59 13.25
CA ILE A 138 -11.57 -3.52 12.11
C ILE A 138 -11.49 -4.97 12.59
N MET A 139 -10.58 -5.28 13.51
CA MET A 139 -10.42 -6.64 14.04
C MET A 139 -11.61 -7.07 14.91
N ASP A 140 -12.21 -6.15 15.68
CA ASP A 140 -13.45 -6.45 16.43
C ASP A 140 -14.59 -6.84 15.49
N ILE A 141 -14.83 -6.05 14.44
CA ILE A 141 -15.84 -6.35 13.41
C ILE A 141 -15.54 -7.69 12.76
N ALA A 142 -14.31 -7.90 12.29
CA ALA A 142 -13.90 -9.13 11.61
C ALA A 142 -14.11 -10.37 12.49
N ASN A 143 -13.74 -10.29 13.78
CA ASN A 143 -13.91 -11.39 14.73
C ASN A 143 -15.39 -11.71 15.00
N ARG A 144 -16.25 -10.70 15.17
CA ARG A 144 -17.69 -10.90 15.38
C ARG A 144 -18.37 -11.60 14.20
N HIS A 145 -17.89 -11.34 12.99
CA HIS A 145 -18.44 -11.89 11.76
C HIS A 145 -17.64 -13.07 11.18
N ASN A 146 -16.58 -13.53 11.86
CA ASN A 146 -15.66 -14.59 11.40
C ASN A 146 -15.08 -14.30 9.99
N ILE A 147 -14.67 -13.05 9.76
CA ILE A 147 -14.09 -12.56 8.52
C ILE A 147 -12.56 -12.47 8.68
N LEU A 148 -11.81 -12.77 7.63
CA LEU A 148 -10.35 -12.63 7.62
C LEU A 148 -9.94 -11.17 7.35
N VAL A 149 -8.80 -10.76 7.91
CA VAL A 149 -8.21 -9.43 7.66
C VAL A 149 -6.85 -9.61 7.02
N VAL A 150 -6.65 -8.97 5.86
CA VAL A 150 -5.39 -8.90 5.14
C VAL A 150 -4.95 -7.44 5.11
N GLU A 151 -3.89 -7.09 5.84
CA GLU A 151 -3.37 -5.73 5.86
C GLU A 151 -2.58 -5.46 4.57
N ASP A 152 -3.03 -4.50 3.74
CA ASP A 152 -2.17 -3.93 2.70
C ASP A 152 -1.24 -2.91 3.37
N ALA A 153 -0.08 -3.39 3.74
CA ALA A 153 1.00 -2.66 4.39
C ALA A 153 2.08 -2.20 3.40
N ALA A 154 1.74 -2.08 2.09
CA ALA A 154 2.69 -1.71 1.03
C ALA A 154 3.41 -0.38 1.28
N GLN A 155 2.89 0.48 2.15
CA GLN A 155 3.44 1.78 2.51
C GLN A 155 3.86 1.85 3.99
N ALA A 156 3.77 0.74 4.74
CA ALA A 156 3.72 0.76 6.20
C ALA A 156 4.92 0.11 6.91
N ILE A 157 6.04 -0.10 6.19
CA ILE A 157 7.27 -0.57 6.86
C ILE A 157 7.67 0.40 7.99
N ASP A 158 8.04 -0.12 9.16
CA ASP A 158 8.40 0.66 10.35
C ASP A 158 7.29 1.63 10.83
N SER A 159 6.03 1.23 10.64
CA SER A 159 4.84 1.91 11.18
C SER A 159 4.13 1.05 12.22
N TYR A 160 3.47 1.72 13.17
CA TYR A 160 2.89 1.06 14.33
C TYR A 160 1.49 1.58 14.65
N TYR A 161 0.64 0.67 15.12
CA TYR A 161 -0.67 0.94 15.70
C TYR A 161 -0.65 0.62 17.20
N LYS A 162 -0.75 1.62 18.07
CA LYS A 162 -0.66 1.44 19.56
C LYS A 162 0.55 0.57 19.95
N GLY A 163 1.71 0.81 19.33
CA GLY A 163 2.96 0.08 19.56
C GLY A 163 3.05 -1.30 18.91
N ARG A 164 2.02 -1.79 18.20
CA ARG A 164 2.06 -3.03 17.42
C ARG A 164 2.48 -2.70 15.98
N PRO A 165 3.46 -3.41 15.39
CA PRO A 165 3.86 -3.20 14.00
C PRO A 165 2.69 -3.42 13.05
N LEU A 166 2.54 -2.55 12.03
CA LEU A 166 1.56 -2.79 10.96
C LEU A 166 1.96 -4.02 10.14
N GLY A 167 0.96 -4.72 9.62
CA GLY A 167 1.14 -6.03 8.99
C GLY A 167 1.24 -7.19 9.97
N SER A 168 1.20 -6.93 11.31
CA SER A 168 1.21 -7.97 12.36
C SER A 168 -0.13 -8.11 13.08
N ILE A 169 -1.13 -7.32 12.74
CA ILE A 169 -2.38 -7.19 13.51
C ILE A 169 -3.49 -8.03 12.88
N GLY A 170 -3.63 -7.97 11.55
CA GLY A 170 -4.51 -8.84 10.79
C GLY A 170 -3.97 -10.28 10.70
N HIS A 171 -4.70 -11.15 10.05
CA HIS A 171 -4.30 -12.55 9.85
C HIS A 171 -3.07 -12.67 8.93
N LEU A 172 -2.99 -11.79 7.93
CA LEU A 172 -1.92 -11.69 6.94
C LEU A 172 -1.59 -10.22 6.71
N GLY A 173 -0.35 -9.91 6.33
CA GLY A 173 0.08 -8.57 5.93
C GLY A 173 0.97 -8.61 4.68
N CYS A 174 0.84 -7.61 3.81
CA CYS A 174 1.52 -7.55 2.53
C CYS A 174 2.35 -6.27 2.41
N PHE A 175 3.66 -6.41 2.21
CA PHE A 175 4.59 -5.28 2.13
C PHE A 175 5.18 -5.14 0.73
N SER A 176 5.62 -3.93 0.40
CA SER A 176 6.27 -3.60 -0.87
C SER A 176 7.68 -3.05 -0.66
N PHE A 177 8.60 -3.50 -1.50
CA PHE A 177 9.96 -2.99 -1.61
C PHE A 177 10.23 -2.45 -3.02
N HIS A 178 9.17 -1.98 -3.71
CA HIS A 178 9.29 -1.25 -4.97
C HIS A 178 10.17 0.00 -4.81
N GLU A 179 10.83 0.46 -5.86
CA GLU A 179 11.79 1.59 -5.83
C GLU A 179 11.24 2.90 -5.24
N THR A 180 9.93 3.05 -5.11
CA THR A 180 9.27 4.23 -4.50
C THR A 180 9.05 4.09 -3.00
N LYS A 181 9.39 2.97 -2.38
CA LYS A 181 9.15 2.68 -0.95
C LYS A 181 10.28 3.21 -0.08
N ASN A 182 10.09 3.12 1.23
CA ASN A 182 11.06 3.63 2.22
C ASN A 182 12.38 2.86 2.15
N ILE A 183 12.30 1.53 2.11
CA ILE A 183 13.41 0.61 1.79
C ILE A 183 13.05 -0.15 0.51
N ILE A 184 14.01 -0.39 -0.33
CA ILE A 184 13.77 -0.79 -1.72
C ILE A 184 14.54 -2.04 -2.14
N ALA A 185 14.02 -2.72 -3.17
CA ALA A 185 14.70 -3.81 -3.86
C ALA A 185 14.58 -3.70 -5.40
N GLY A 186 14.18 -2.50 -5.89
CA GLY A 186 13.71 -2.30 -7.27
C GLY A 186 12.27 -2.77 -7.41
N GLU A 187 12.07 -4.07 -7.45
CA GLU A 187 10.83 -4.79 -7.22
C GLU A 187 11.03 -5.78 -6.08
N GLY A 188 10.00 -6.01 -5.27
CA GLY A 188 10.03 -6.94 -4.16
C GLY A 188 8.83 -6.77 -3.24
N GLY A 189 8.53 -7.81 -2.49
CA GLY A 189 7.47 -7.80 -1.50
C GLY A 189 7.72 -8.80 -0.38
N LEU A 190 6.82 -8.80 0.59
CA LEU A 190 6.80 -9.72 1.71
C LEU A 190 5.37 -10.03 2.09
N LEU A 191 5.08 -11.29 2.34
CA LEU A 191 3.87 -11.74 3.03
C LEU A 191 4.24 -12.05 4.49
N SER A 192 3.65 -11.32 5.43
CA SER A 192 3.67 -11.68 6.85
C SER A 192 2.47 -12.56 7.18
N ILE A 193 2.69 -13.61 7.94
CA ILE A 193 1.69 -14.57 8.39
C ILE A 193 1.62 -14.48 9.92
N ASN A 194 0.44 -14.12 10.45
CA ASN A 194 0.22 -13.91 11.87
C ASN A 194 -0.73 -14.95 12.49
N ASP A 195 -1.32 -15.80 11.65
CA ASP A 195 -2.21 -16.89 12.06
C ASP A 195 -1.58 -18.24 11.71
N ASP A 196 -1.42 -19.11 12.70
CA ASP A 196 -0.77 -20.43 12.57
C ASP A 196 -1.44 -21.32 11.52
N ARG A 197 -2.74 -21.14 11.29
CA ARG A 197 -3.51 -21.90 10.28
C ARG A 197 -2.92 -21.77 8.88
N PHE A 198 -2.27 -20.65 8.58
CA PHE A 198 -1.75 -20.36 7.24
C PHE A 198 -0.27 -20.73 7.04
N ILE A 199 0.51 -20.98 8.10
CA ILE A 199 1.97 -21.15 8.02
C ILE A 199 2.36 -22.27 7.03
N ARG A 200 1.82 -23.47 7.23
CA ARG A 200 2.16 -24.63 6.39
C ARG A 200 1.73 -24.40 4.93
N ARG A 201 0.50 -23.95 4.72
CA ARG A 201 -0.05 -23.76 3.37
C ARG A 201 0.65 -22.61 2.63
N SER A 202 1.10 -21.58 3.34
CA SER A 202 1.83 -20.46 2.72
C SER A 202 3.15 -20.90 2.06
N GLU A 203 3.91 -21.79 2.69
CA GLU A 203 5.13 -22.34 2.11
C GLU A 203 4.87 -23.17 0.84
N ILE A 204 3.74 -23.90 0.83
CA ILE A 204 3.33 -24.70 -0.33
C ILE A 204 2.94 -23.80 -1.50
N ILE A 205 2.07 -22.80 -1.26
CA ILE A 205 1.63 -21.84 -2.28
C ILE A 205 2.82 -21.06 -2.83
N TRP A 206 3.72 -20.63 -1.97
CA TRP A 206 4.94 -19.89 -2.29
C TRP A 206 5.84 -20.63 -3.27
N GLU A 207 5.95 -21.96 -3.14
CA GLU A 207 6.76 -22.83 -4.00
C GLU A 207 5.89 -23.66 -4.98
N LYS A 208 5.03 -23.00 -5.72
CA LYS A 208 4.28 -23.58 -6.87
C LYS A 208 3.28 -24.69 -6.50
N GLY A 209 2.74 -24.65 -5.26
CA GLY A 209 1.84 -25.68 -4.78
C GLY A 209 2.53 -27.01 -4.43
N THR A 210 3.86 -26.99 -4.20
CA THR A 210 4.62 -28.18 -3.82
C THR A 210 4.99 -28.18 -2.34
N ASN A 211 5.01 -29.35 -1.72
CA ASN A 211 5.48 -29.49 -0.35
C ASN A 211 7.02 -29.67 -0.25
N ARG A 212 7.75 -28.97 -1.11
CA ARG A 212 9.22 -29.06 -1.21
C ARG A 212 9.92 -28.63 0.08
N SER A 213 9.41 -27.62 0.78
CA SER A 213 9.97 -27.17 2.06
C SER A 213 9.92 -28.26 3.12
N GLU A 214 8.84 -29.04 3.18
CA GLU A 214 8.70 -30.22 4.07
C GLU A 214 9.73 -31.30 3.74
N PHE A 215 10.02 -31.53 2.45
CA PHE A 215 11.03 -32.48 2.02
C PHE A 215 12.43 -32.06 2.52
N PHE A 216 12.80 -30.80 2.39
CA PHE A 216 14.12 -30.34 2.86
C PHE A 216 14.25 -30.31 4.39
N ARG A 217 13.14 -30.25 5.12
CA ARG A 217 13.13 -30.43 6.57
C ARG A 217 13.11 -31.92 7.00
N GLY A 218 12.99 -32.85 6.06
CA GLY A 218 12.92 -34.29 6.35
C GLY A 218 11.57 -34.77 6.87
N GLU A 219 10.52 -33.97 6.72
CA GLU A 219 9.17 -34.29 7.17
C GLU A 219 8.45 -35.26 6.21
N VAL A 220 8.85 -35.26 4.95
CA VAL A 220 8.36 -36.18 3.90
C VAL A 220 9.50 -36.78 3.11
N ASN A 221 9.35 -38.01 2.62
CA ASN A 221 10.38 -38.71 1.87
C ASN A 221 10.52 -38.25 0.41
N LYS A 222 9.48 -37.65 -0.15
CA LYS A 222 9.44 -37.06 -1.49
C LYS A 222 8.49 -35.87 -1.48
N TYR A 223 8.77 -34.86 -2.31
CA TYR A 223 7.83 -33.77 -2.51
C TYR A 223 7.05 -33.99 -3.82
N GLY A 224 5.86 -33.39 -3.86
CA GLY A 224 4.96 -33.43 -5.00
C GLY A 224 4.13 -32.18 -5.12
N TRP A 225 3.28 -32.16 -6.13
CA TRP A 225 2.27 -31.10 -6.29
C TRP A 225 1.06 -31.44 -5.42
N VAL A 226 0.78 -30.62 -4.41
CA VAL A 226 -0.21 -30.91 -3.37
C VAL A 226 -1.28 -29.83 -3.20
N ASP A 227 -1.07 -28.63 -3.77
CA ASP A 227 -2.03 -27.52 -3.72
C ASP A 227 -1.84 -26.61 -4.95
N THR A 228 -2.69 -25.59 -5.10
CA THR A 228 -2.45 -24.49 -6.00
C THR A 228 -1.24 -23.65 -5.55
N GLY A 229 -0.69 -22.83 -6.43
CA GLY A 229 0.42 -21.94 -6.12
C GLY A 229 1.04 -21.33 -7.35
N SER A 230 2.07 -20.53 -7.15
CA SER A 230 2.88 -19.96 -8.23
C SER A 230 4.35 -19.81 -7.82
N SER A 231 5.17 -19.29 -8.71
CA SER A 231 6.57 -18.99 -8.42
C SER A 231 6.69 -17.63 -7.74
N PHE A 232 6.26 -17.53 -6.50
CA PHE A 232 6.23 -16.27 -5.75
C PHE A 232 7.59 -15.86 -5.17
N LEU A 233 8.56 -16.78 -5.14
CA LEU A 233 9.89 -16.52 -4.58
C LEU A 233 10.66 -15.50 -5.43
N PRO A 234 11.28 -14.47 -4.81
CA PRO A 234 12.24 -13.63 -5.50
C PRO A 234 13.57 -14.39 -5.69
N SER A 235 14.38 -13.93 -6.64
CA SER A 235 15.77 -14.40 -6.73
C SER A 235 16.59 -13.91 -5.53
N GLU A 236 17.73 -14.58 -5.25
CA GLU A 236 18.68 -14.12 -4.23
C GLU A 236 19.24 -12.73 -4.53
N LEU A 237 19.25 -12.29 -5.80
CA LEU A 237 19.73 -10.96 -6.19
C LEU A 237 18.83 -9.86 -5.61
N ILE A 238 17.51 -10.06 -5.65
CA ILE A 238 16.52 -9.13 -5.07
C ILE A 238 16.67 -9.08 -3.53
N SER A 239 16.76 -10.25 -2.91
CA SER A 239 16.92 -10.34 -1.44
C SER A 239 18.25 -9.78 -0.96
N ALA A 240 19.33 -9.96 -1.73
CA ALA A 240 20.65 -9.39 -1.44
C ALA A 240 20.64 -7.86 -1.54
N PHE A 241 19.97 -7.31 -2.55
CA PHE A 241 19.76 -5.87 -2.66
C PHE A 241 19.00 -5.34 -1.44
N LEU A 242 17.86 -5.96 -1.10
CA LEU A 242 17.04 -5.57 0.04
C LEU A 242 17.79 -5.64 1.36
N TRP A 243 18.66 -6.63 1.54
CA TRP A 243 19.43 -6.78 2.77
C TRP A 243 20.30 -5.54 3.06
N ALA A 244 20.92 -4.94 2.04
CA ALA A 244 21.69 -3.70 2.19
C ALA A 244 20.81 -2.53 2.69
N GLN A 245 19.58 -2.47 2.24
CA GLN A 245 18.60 -1.46 2.67
C GLN A 245 18.14 -1.71 4.11
N ILE A 246 17.87 -2.96 4.48
CA ILE A 246 17.46 -3.36 5.84
C ILE A 246 18.55 -2.98 6.87
N GLU A 247 19.82 -3.24 6.59
CA GLU A 247 20.93 -2.85 7.48
C GLU A 247 21.03 -1.33 7.75
N ASN A 248 20.42 -0.52 6.88
CA ASN A 248 20.44 0.95 6.96
C ASN A 248 19.06 1.56 7.19
N MET A 249 18.07 0.76 7.57
CA MET A 249 16.68 1.19 7.67
C MET A 249 16.50 2.36 8.65
N ASP A 250 17.13 2.30 9.82
CA ASP A 250 17.02 3.36 10.84
C ASP A 250 17.54 4.71 10.33
N MET A 251 18.65 4.70 9.61
CA MET A 251 19.22 5.90 8.99
C MET A 251 18.27 6.47 7.94
N ILE A 252 17.72 5.62 7.08
CA ILE A 252 16.79 6.01 6.02
C ILE A 252 15.52 6.60 6.64
N GLN A 253 14.94 5.93 7.63
CA GLN A 253 13.72 6.36 8.30
C GLN A 253 13.89 7.65 9.06
N THR A 254 15.00 7.84 9.77
CA THR A 254 15.32 9.08 10.49
C THR A 254 15.32 10.26 9.52
N ARG A 255 16.06 10.16 8.40
CA ARG A 255 16.13 11.24 7.41
C ARG A 255 14.76 11.54 6.78
N ARG A 256 13.98 10.53 6.46
CA ARG A 256 12.63 10.70 5.90
C ARG A 256 11.71 11.42 6.88
N LYS A 257 11.75 11.06 8.17
CA LYS A 257 10.98 11.72 9.24
C LYS A 257 11.37 13.19 9.42
N GLU A 258 12.67 13.53 9.31
CA GLU A 258 13.15 14.92 9.33
C GLU A 258 12.57 15.75 8.17
N ILE A 259 12.62 15.22 6.95
CA ILE A 259 12.06 15.88 5.76
C ILE A 259 10.55 16.09 5.93
N TRP A 260 9.85 15.06 6.38
CA TRP A 260 8.40 15.11 6.61
C TRP A 260 8.03 16.20 7.63
N GLN A 261 8.77 16.26 8.73
CA GLN A 261 8.53 17.26 9.79
C GLN A 261 8.78 18.69 9.30
N ARG A 262 9.80 18.89 8.47
CA ARG A 262 10.06 20.21 7.86
C ARG A 262 8.94 20.66 6.94
N TYR A 263 8.40 19.77 6.11
CA TYR A 263 7.21 20.07 5.31
C TYR A 263 6.04 20.45 6.18
N PHE A 264 5.75 19.64 7.20
CA PHE A 264 4.61 19.86 8.09
C PHE A 264 4.69 21.24 8.75
N GLN A 265 5.82 21.57 9.40
CA GLN A 265 6.04 22.86 10.05
C GLN A 265 6.03 24.03 9.05
N GLY A 266 6.65 23.86 7.89
CA GLY A 266 6.74 24.91 6.88
C GLY A 266 5.42 25.25 6.20
N LEU A 267 4.45 24.33 6.20
CA LEU A 267 3.16 24.49 5.53
C LEU A 267 1.97 24.71 6.50
N GLU A 268 2.22 24.60 7.82
CA GLU A 268 1.17 24.70 8.85
C GLU A 268 0.40 26.01 8.80
N SER A 269 1.09 27.14 8.56
CA SER A 269 0.46 28.45 8.49
C SER A 269 -0.52 28.59 7.32
N LEU A 270 -0.21 27.99 6.15
CA LEU A 270 -1.13 27.98 5.01
C LEU A 270 -2.35 27.09 5.27
N ALA A 271 -2.14 25.94 5.89
CA ALA A 271 -3.24 25.06 6.30
C ALA A 271 -4.16 25.72 7.31
N ALA A 272 -3.60 26.41 8.34
CA ALA A 272 -4.38 27.18 9.31
C ALA A 272 -5.21 28.31 8.69
N ASN A 273 -4.77 28.85 7.56
CA ASN A 273 -5.51 29.84 6.76
C ASN A 273 -6.51 29.20 5.75
N GLY A 274 -6.69 27.88 5.79
CA GLY A 274 -7.67 27.17 4.96
C GLY A 274 -7.26 26.99 3.49
N CYS A 275 -5.97 27.14 3.14
CA CYS A 275 -5.49 26.96 1.77
C CYS A 275 -5.57 25.50 1.31
N PHE A 276 -5.35 24.55 2.22
CA PHE A 276 -5.40 23.09 2.04
C PHE A 276 -5.41 22.39 3.39
N ASN A 277 -5.61 21.07 3.40
CA ASN A 277 -5.46 20.26 4.61
C ASN A 277 -4.11 19.52 4.61
N LEU A 278 -3.45 19.49 5.79
CA LEU A 278 -2.26 18.67 6.04
C LEU A 278 -2.64 17.24 6.39
N PRO A 279 -1.67 16.28 6.29
CA PRO A 279 -1.90 14.91 6.73
C PRO A 279 -2.27 14.83 8.21
N VAL A 280 -3.32 14.07 8.52
CA VAL A 280 -3.72 13.78 9.90
C VAL A 280 -3.10 12.45 10.33
N ILE A 281 -2.41 12.46 11.46
CA ILE A 281 -1.84 11.26 12.08
C ILE A 281 -2.64 11.02 13.37
N PRO A 282 -3.51 9.98 13.41
CA PRO A 282 -4.26 9.66 14.63
C PRO A 282 -3.34 9.30 15.80
N GLU A 283 -3.78 9.57 17.04
CA GLU A 283 -2.99 9.29 18.24
C GLU A 283 -2.58 7.82 18.39
N TYR A 284 -3.35 6.91 17.82
CA TYR A 284 -3.05 5.47 17.83
C TYR A 284 -1.99 5.05 16.79
N ALA A 285 -1.62 5.95 15.87
CA ALA A 285 -0.74 5.64 14.74
C ALA A 285 0.60 6.36 14.84
N THR A 286 1.65 5.73 14.33
CA THR A 286 2.91 6.40 14.02
C THR A 286 2.93 6.81 12.54
N ASN A 287 3.91 7.65 12.17
CA ASN A 287 4.19 8.06 10.81
C ASN A 287 5.60 7.58 10.42
N ASN A 288 5.70 6.78 9.36
CA ASN A 288 6.98 6.33 8.82
C ASN A 288 7.52 7.25 7.72
N ALA A 289 6.88 8.39 7.47
CA ALA A 289 7.27 9.32 6.42
C ALA A 289 7.41 8.66 5.03
N HIS A 290 6.48 7.74 4.69
CA HIS A 290 6.45 7.13 3.36
C HIS A 290 6.25 8.17 2.26
N MET A 291 5.39 9.14 2.49
CA MET A 291 5.15 10.29 1.62
C MET A 291 4.75 11.51 2.43
N PHE A 292 4.88 12.68 1.84
CA PHE A 292 4.22 13.89 2.28
C PHE A 292 3.19 14.31 1.24
N TYR A 293 1.98 14.66 1.69
CA TYR A 293 0.91 15.11 0.82
C TYR A 293 0.15 16.28 1.45
N ILE A 294 -0.55 17.02 0.62
CA ILE A 294 -1.56 18.01 1.03
C ILE A 294 -2.86 17.68 0.31
N VAL A 295 -3.99 18.06 0.89
CA VAL A 295 -5.31 17.90 0.26
C VAL A 295 -5.84 19.27 -0.08
N CYS A 296 -5.77 19.66 -1.34
CA CYS A 296 -6.25 20.94 -1.88
C CYS A 296 -7.77 21.05 -1.74
N ASN A 297 -8.31 22.27 -1.86
CA ASN A 297 -9.73 22.52 -1.70
C ASN A 297 -10.56 22.05 -2.91
N SER A 298 -9.94 21.90 -4.09
CA SER A 298 -10.58 21.42 -5.31
C SER A 298 -9.58 20.76 -6.26
N LEU A 299 -10.11 20.03 -7.24
CA LEU A 299 -9.33 19.48 -8.38
C LEU A 299 -8.63 20.61 -9.16
N GLU A 300 -9.29 21.75 -9.31
CA GLU A 300 -8.76 22.93 -9.98
C GLU A 300 -7.52 23.46 -9.25
N ASP A 301 -7.64 23.70 -7.94
CA ASP A 301 -6.58 24.20 -7.09
C ASP A 301 -5.36 23.24 -7.13
N ARG A 302 -5.59 21.94 -6.96
CA ARG A 302 -4.54 20.92 -7.09
C ARG A 302 -3.83 20.99 -8.45
N SER A 303 -4.60 21.10 -9.53
CA SER A 303 -4.05 21.08 -10.89
C SER A 303 -3.25 22.34 -11.19
N LYS A 304 -3.70 23.51 -10.73
CA LYS A 304 -2.96 24.76 -10.80
C LYS A 304 -1.65 24.69 -10.01
N LEU A 305 -1.69 24.15 -8.79
CA LEU A 305 -0.50 24.01 -7.94
C LEU A 305 0.52 23.05 -8.55
N ILE A 306 0.11 21.89 -9.10
CA ILE A 306 1.01 20.98 -9.85
C ILE A 306 1.70 21.73 -10.99
N LYS A 307 0.93 22.51 -11.78
CA LYS A 307 1.49 23.29 -12.91
C LYS A 307 2.46 24.37 -12.44
N HIS A 308 2.13 25.07 -11.35
CA HIS A 308 3.00 26.07 -10.74
C HIS A 308 4.34 25.46 -10.29
N LEU A 309 4.28 24.38 -9.51
CA LEU A 309 5.48 23.68 -9.03
C LEU A 309 6.33 23.16 -10.19
N LYS A 310 5.72 22.55 -11.21
CA LYS A 310 6.42 22.08 -12.40
C LYS A 310 7.15 23.22 -13.15
N ASN A 311 6.51 24.38 -13.30
CA ASN A 311 7.12 25.55 -13.95
C ASN A 311 8.31 26.10 -13.16
N ASN A 312 8.37 25.86 -11.83
CA ASN A 312 9.49 26.24 -10.96
C ASN A 312 10.48 25.08 -10.74
N GLY A 313 10.41 24.03 -11.57
CA GLY A 313 11.36 22.93 -11.58
C GLY A 313 11.16 21.91 -10.45
N ILE A 314 9.93 21.76 -9.93
CA ILE A 314 9.55 20.82 -8.88
C ILE A 314 8.51 19.85 -9.42
N LEU A 315 8.80 18.54 -9.38
CA LEU A 315 7.85 17.51 -9.78
C LEU A 315 7.00 17.04 -8.59
N SER A 316 5.73 17.43 -8.61
CA SER A 316 4.70 16.93 -7.69
C SER A 316 3.66 16.14 -8.48
N VAL A 317 2.95 15.21 -7.84
CA VAL A 317 2.02 14.30 -8.53
C VAL A 317 0.74 14.10 -7.71
N PHE A 318 -0.37 13.84 -8.41
CA PHE A 318 -1.58 13.28 -7.77
C PHE A 318 -1.30 11.83 -7.30
N HIS A 319 -2.20 11.27 -6.51
CA HIS A 319 -2.11 9.86 -6.13
C HIS A 319 -3.47 9.20 -6.34
N TYR A 320 -3.45 8.03 -6.93
CA TYR A 320 -4.60 7.16 -7.23
C TYR A 320 -5.83 7.87 -7.82
N LEU A 321 -6.62 7.10 -8.52
CA LEU A 321 -8.00 7.39 -8.86
C LEU A 321 -8.89 6.47 -8.02
N SER A 322 -10.13 6.85 -7.76
CA SER A 322 -11.08 5.99 -7.09
C SER A 322 -11.37 4.75 -7.92
N LEU A 323 -11.12 3.56 -7.38
CA LEU A 323 -11.24 2.30 -8.13
C LEU A 323 -12.69 1.99 -8.54
N HIS A 324 -13.68 2.45 -7.78
CA HIS A 324 -15.11 2.27 -8.11
C HIS A 324 -15.52 3.03 -9.37
N ARG A 325 -14.73 4.03 -9.80
CA ARG A 325 -14.91 4.79 -11.05
C ARG A 325 -13.97 4.31 -12.17
N SER A 326 -13.17 3.29 -11.92
CA SER A 326 -12.22 2.78 -12.92
C SER A 326 -12.96 2.14 -14.09
N GLU A 327 -12.38 2.27 -15.28
CA GLU A 327 -12.90 1.61 -16.49
C GLU A 327 -13.06 0.10 -16.30
N PHE A 328 -12.13 -0.53 -15.58
CA PHE A 328 -12.23 -1.95 -15.27
C PHE A 328 -13.49 -2.27 -14.47
N TYR A 329 -13.70 -1.59 -13.35
CA TYR A 329 -14.84 -1.86 -12.46
C TYR A 329 -16.18 -1.58 -13.13
N LEU A 330 -16.24 -0.52 -13.95
CA LEU A 330 -17.44 -0.17 -14.70
C LEU A 330 -17.79 -1.21 -15.79
N LYS A 331 -16.77 -1.74 -16.49
CA LYS A 331 -16.96 -2.71 -17.60
C LYS A 331 -17.04 -4.17 -17.17
N HIS A 332 -16.74 -4.51 -15.90
CA HIS A 332 -16.73 -5.88 -15.41
C HIS A 332 -17.74 -6.08 -14.27
N PRO A 333 -19.05 -6.19 -14.58
CA PRO A 333 -20.09 -6.36 -13.57
C PRO A 333 -19.86 -7.59 -12.68
N ASP A 334 -19.23 -8.65 -13.19
CA ASP A 334 -18.92 -9.86 -12.41
C ASP A 334 -17.99 -9.59 -11.22
N SER A 335 -17.22 -8.49 -11.25
CA SER A 335 -16.38 -8.06 -10.13
C SER A 335 -17.14 -7.22 -9.09
N ARG A 336 -18.44 -6.96 -9.30
CA ARG A 336 -19.30 -6.14 -8.44
C ARG A 336 -20.28 -7.00 -7.64
N PRO A 337 -20.64 -6.58 -6.41
CA PRO A 337 -21.75 -7.18 -5.67
C PRO A 337 -23.08 -7.10 -6.42
N ASP A 338 -24.02 -7.95 -6.08
CA ASP A 338 -25.30 -8.08 -6.81
C ASP A 338 -26.15 -6.79 -6.77
N ASN A 339 -26.03 -5.98 -5.72
CA ASN A 339 -26.71 -4.70 -5.58
C ASN A 339 -26.05 -3.54 -6.38
N TYR A 340 -24.89 -3.77 -7.00
CA TYR A 340 -24.15 -2.78 -7.78
C TYR A 340 -23.92 -3.19 -9.24
N GLN A 341 -24.85 -3.96 -9.82
CA GLN A 341 -24.73 -4.47 -11.19
C GLN A 341 -25.00 -3.40 -12.27
N ASN A 342 -25.83 -2.41 -11.96
CA ASN A 342 -26.26 -1.41 -12.91
C ASN A 342 -25.32 -0.19 -12.92
N THR A 343 -25.16 0.42 -14.10
CA THR A 343 -24.48 1.69 -14.29
C THR A 343 -25.44 2.71 -14.89
N GLU A 344 -25.16 3.99 -14.68
CA GLU A 344 -25.89 5.10 -15.29
C GLU A 344 -24.90 6.19 -15.72
N LEU A 345 -25.34 7.07 -16.62
CA LEU A 345 -24.58 8.25 -16.99
C LEU A 345 -24.90 9.39 -16.02
N ALA A 346 -23.87 9.94 -15.40
CA ALA A 346 -23.96 11.12 -14.55
C ALA A 346 -23.22 12.29 -15.20
N GLN A 347 -23.79 13.47 -15.08
CA GLN A 347 -23.13 14.70 -15.54
C GLN A 347 -22.02 15.09 -14.57
N VAL A 348 -20.80 15.19 -15.09
CA VAL A 348 -19.63 15.66 -14.36
C VAL A 348 -19.15 16.98 -14.95
N VAL A 349 -18.98 17.97 -14.10
CA VAL A 349 -18.42 19.27 -14.49
C VAL A 349 -16.91 19.17 -14.42
N ASN A 350 -16.26 19.28 -15.56
CA ASN A 350 -14.80 19.23 -15.67
C ASN A 350 -14.17 20.55 -15.21
N PHE A 351 -12.86 20.49 -15.01
CA PHE A 351 -12.03 21.64 -14.62
C PHE A 351 -12.15 22.87 -15.54
N ASP A 352 -12.35 22.67 -16.83
CA ASP A 352 -12.52 23.74 -17.84
C ASP A 352 -13.96 24.24 -17.95
N GLY A 353 -14.86 23.78 -17.07
CA GLY A 353 -16.26 24.11 -17.08
C GLY A 353 -17.09 23.33 -18.11
N SER A 354 -16.48 22.43 -18.88
CA SER A 354 -17.22 21.52 -19.75
C SER A 354 -17.98 20.48 -18.93
N ILE A 355 -19.13 20.06 -19.45
CA ILE A 355 -19.93 19.00 -18.85
C ILE A 355 -19.70 17.73 -19.68
N THR A 356 -19.30 16.65 -19.04
CA THR A 356 -19.22 15.33 -19.66
C THR A 356 -20.14 14.35 -18.95
N ASP A 357 -20.69 13.41 -19.70
CA ASP A 357 -21.39 12.28 -19.11
C ASP A 357 -20.39 11.20 -18.78
N GLU A 358 -20.27 10.86 -17.49
CA GLU A 358 -19.42 9.76 -17.00
C GLU A 358 -20.28 8.61 -16.50
N GLU A 359 -19.89 7.40 -16.84
CA GLU A 359 -20.51 6.19 -16.34
C GLU A 359 -20.15 5.97 -14.87
N GLN A 360 -21.15 5.71 -14.04
CA GLN A 360 -20.97 5.39 -12.62
C GLN A 360 -21.88 4.25 -12.19
N VAL A 361 -21.51 3.56 -11.10
CA VAL A 361 -22.31 2.48 -10.52
C VAL A 361 -23.46 3.07 -9.73
N VAL A 362 -24.68 2.65 -10.05
CA VAL A 362 -25.91 3.14 -9.38
C VAL A 362 -25.86 2.79 -7.89
N GLY A 363 -26.09 3.81 -7.06
CA GLY A 363 -26.16 3.65 -5.60
C GLY A 363 -24.82 3.55 -4.88
N LEU A 364 -23.68 3.58 -5.59
CA LEU A 364 -22.36 3.57 -5.00
C LEU A 364 -21.82 5.02 -4.92
N ASN A 365 -21.85 5.59 -3.71
CA ASN A 365 -21.40 6.95 -3.45
C ASN A 365 -20.30 6.93 -2.37
N LEU A 366 -19.08 7.31 -2.75
CA LEU A 366 -17.91 7.30 -1.90
C LEU A 366 -17.20 8.67 -1.92
N PRO A 367 -17.85 9.71 -1.34
CA PRO A 367 -17.42 11.09 -1.52
C PRO A 367 -16.04 11.40 -0.97
N ASN A 368 -15.61 10.73 0.10
CA ASN A 368 -14.28 10.94 0.66
C ASN A 368 -13.19 10.35 -0.24
N CYS A 369 -13.42 9.15 -0.79
CA CYS A 369 -12.51 8.55 -1.79
C CYS A 369 -12.35 9.46 -3.00
N ASP A 370 -13.45 10.01 -3.53
CA ASP A 370 -13.43 10.90 -4.68
C ASP A 370 -12.74 12.22 -4.36
N ARG A 371 -13.00 12.79 -3.18
CA ARG A 371 -12.30 14.00 -2.72
C ARG A 371 -10.77 13.78 -2.64
N PHE A 372 -10.30 12.66 -2.12
CA PHE A 372 -8.87 12.38 -2.12
C PHE A 372 -8.32 12.15 -3.54
N ALA A 373 -9.06 11.46 -4.41
CA ALA A 373 -8.66 11.27 -5.80
C ALA A 373 -8.50 12.60 -6.54
N ASP A 374 -9.40 13.56 -6.29
CA ASP A 374 -9.42 14.86 -6.94
C ASP A 374 -8.43 15.86 -6.31
N CYS A 375 -8.30 15.87 -4.99
CA CYS A 375 -7.68 16.98 -4.27
C CYS A 375 -6.29 16.65 -3.71
N LEU A 376 -5.92 15.37 -3.58
CA LEU A 376 -4.65 15.01 -2.95
C LEU A 376 -3.45 15.23 -3.88
N LEU A 377 -2.45 15.94 -3.38
CA LEU A 377 -1.18 16.24 -4.05
C LEU A 377 -0.02 15.71 -3.21
N ARG A 378 0.85 14.91 -3.79
CA ARG A 378 2.09 14.46 -3.16
C ARG A 378 3.26 15.34 -3.55
N LEU A 379 4.07 15.70 -2.55
CA LEU A 379 5.31 16.46 -2.72
C LEU A 379 6.52 15.51 -2.86
N PRO A 380 7.66 15.98 -3.40
CA PRO A 380 8.90 15.23 -3.44
C PRO A 380 9.30 14.67 -2.08
N MET A 381 9.62 13.37 -2.01
CA MET A 381 9.96 12.71 -0.75
C MET A 381 10.92 11.54 -0.99
N TYR A 382 12.22 11.76 -0.78
CA TYR A 382 13.28 10.76 -0.90
C TYR A 382 14.47 11.11 0.02
N TYR A 383 15.29 10.11 0.33
CA TYR A 383 16.38 10.24 1.32
C TYR A 383 17.35 11.40 1.04
N GLU A 384 17.77 11.57 -0.23
CA GLU A 384 18.76 12.57 -0.63
C GLU A 384 18.17 13.97 -0.88
N LEU A 385 16.86 14.18 -0.64
CA LEU A 385 16.24 15.50 -0.76
C LEU A 385 16.88 16.44 0.26
N THR A 386 17.53 17.51 -0.23
CA THR A 386 18.27 18.42 0.65
C THR A 386 17.34 19.38 1.38
N ASP A 387 17.85 19.98 2.45
CA ASP A 387 17.09 20.93 3.25
C ASP A 387 16.77 22.20 2.46
N GLU A 388 17.67 22.63 1.56
CA GLU A 388 17.46 23.75 0.65
C GLU A 388 16.38 23.44 -0.39
N GLU A 389 16.35 22.20 -0.90
CA GLU A 389 15.29 21.77 -1.83
C GLU A 389 13.94 21.73 -1.14
N VAL A 390 13.85 21.22 0.09
CA VAL A 390 12.61 21.24 0.90
C VAL A 390 12.15 22.66 1.14
N THR A 391 13.06 23.57 1.52
CA THR A 391 12.74 25.00 1.73
C THR A 391 12.22 25.64 0.45
N LYS A 392 12.87 25.37 -0.69
CA LYS A 392 12.41 25.86 -2.00
C LYS A 392 10.99 25.38 -2.32
N ILE A 393 10.68 24.11 -2.06
CA ILE A 393 9.33 23.57 -2.32
C ILE A 393 8.30 24.30 -1.46
N ILE A 394 8.59 24.50 -0.17
CA ILE A 394 7.73 25.22 0.78
C ILE A 394 7.51 26.66 0.30
N ASP A 395 8.59 27.38 -0.08
CA ASP A 395 8.52 28.77 -0.53
C ASP A 395 7.68 28.91 -1.80
N GLU A 396 7.79 27.97 -2.75
CA GLU A 396 6.98 27.99 -3.98
C GLU A 396 5.50 27.74 -3.70
N ILE A 397 5.15 26.88 -2.72
CA ILE A 397 3.76 26.69 -2.29
C ILE A 397 3.24 27.97 -1.63
N HIS A 398 4.02 28.61 -0.76
CA HIS A 398 3.67 29.91 -0.18
C HIS A 398 3.49 31.00 -1.27
N SER A 399 4.36 31.03 -2.28
CA SER A 399 4.27 31.98 -3.39
C SER A 399 3.01 31.79 -4.22
N PHE A 400 2.57 30.54 -4.41
CA PHE A 400 1.34 30.21 -5.12
C PHE A 400 0.13 30.80 -4.41
N TYR A 401 -0.06 30.48 -3.13
CA TYR A 401 -1.24 30.94 -2.39
C TYR A 401 -1.23 32.44 -2.05
N LYS A 402 -0.07 33.09 -1.97
CA LYS A 402 0.00 34.56 -1.81
C LYS A 402 -0.45 35.32 -3.05
N LYS A 403 -0.46 34.73 -4.22
CA LYS A 403 -0.91 35.37 -5.47
C LYS A 403 -2.43 35.22 -5.71
N GLU A 404 -3.05 34.30 -5.00
CA GLU A 404 -4.50 34.03 -5.12
C GLU A 404 -5.33 34.75 -4.02
N ILE A 405 -4.66 35.33 -3.00
CA ILE A 405 -5.26 36.24 -2.01
C ILE A 405 -5.06 37.68 -2.48
#